data_39586c01df24e66c62ae257b36569f29
#
_entry.id   39586c01df24e66c62ae257b36569f29
#
_cell.length_a   1.000
_cell.length_b   1.000
_cell.length_c   1.000
_cell.angle_alpha   90.00
_cell.angle_beta   90.00
_cell.angle_gamma   90.00
#
_symmetry.space_group_name_H-M   'P 1'
#
loop_
_entity.id
_entity.type
_entity.pdbx_description
1 polymer ?
#
loop_
_entity_poly.entity_id
_entity_poly.type
_entity_poly.pdbx_seq_one_letter_code
_entity_poly.pdbx_strand_id
1 'polypeptide(L)'
;MGAGLDFLNYLDENVSLKIMTCLDDPSDIVRAGSVSHKWLHFVIDNRLAKNLCLRMFPQLSRVDHVVEHCCIARNPQVEAGSSNMEWETLKKEHRVYVFLARVCMSFAESKDCITEAIMASSTDNYPLESIRNTLEECDRVGRRPSYWSSKGQSNPAVPETLTYKLVADLCVITEIRIKPFQAYFQLGSPIYSAKSVRFRMGHSLGDDFVWTYTSEEFPMDQEDNLQSFKLPEPVLCIGGILQIELWGRVQTQRSDGLFYICVAHVQVVGRPLSPFGIEILEPSEKFVLKALSYTQPTLPQETQKDGSAESLDWHMQPFQQMIDGLPGNVADVDIWEYEFEGEGILEYEFEGEGGGEPDEEFL
;
A
#
# COMPACT_ATOMS: atom_id res chain seq x y z
N MET A 1 13.69 40.21 23.24
CA MET A 1 13.42 38.92 22.59
C MET A 1 14.68 38.57 21.79
N GLY A 2 15.46 37.59 22.21
CA GLY A 2 16.65 37.15 21.49
C GLY A 2 16.25 36.63 20.12
N ALA A 3 16.81 37.15 19.05
CA ALA A 3 16.69 36.56 17.73
C ALA A 3 17.30 35.18 17.80
N GLY A 4 16.46 34.12 17.68
CA GLY A 4 16.94 32.76 17.61
C GLY A 4 17.93 32.62 16.45
N LEU A 5 19.05 31.95 16.68
CA LEU A 5 20.04 31.70 15.64
C LEU A 5 19.48 30.72 14.62
N ASP A 6 19.20 31.21 13.41
CA ASP A 6 18.76 30.35 12.29
C ASP A 6 19.99 29.62 11.72
N PHE A 7 20.09 28.32 11.99
CA PHE A 7 21.26 27.52 11.62
C PHE A 7 21.49 27.44 10.09
N LEU A 8 20.44 27.57 9.27
CA LEU A 8 20.61 27.66 7.80
C LEU A 8 21.39 28.88 7.33
N ASN A 9 21.63 29.88 8.22
CA ASN A 9 22.45 31.06 7.92
C ASN A 9 23.90 30.88 8.33
N TYR A 10 24.19 29.92 9.23
CA TYR A 10 25.50 29.77 9.86
C TYR A 10 26.22 28.50 9.50
N LEU A 11 25.46 27.40 9.16
CA LEU A 11 26.05 26.13 8.80
C LEU A 11 26.20 26.02 7.28
N ASP A 12 27.19 25.25 6.89
CA ASP A 12 27.33 24.79 5.51
C ASP A 12 26.09 24.03 5.05
N GLU A 13 25.78 24.14 3.77
CA GLU A 13 24.59 23.52 3.18
C GLU A 13 24.56 22.01 3.39
N ASN A 14 25.71 21.33 3.26
CA ASN A 14 25.81 19.88 3.45
C ASN A 14 25.55 19.48 4.91
N VAL A 15 25.98 20.29 5.87
CA VAL A 15 25.73 20.06 7.30
C VAL A 15 24.24 20.27 7.60
N SER A 16 23.67 21.35 7.08
CA SER A 16 22.23 21.64 7.20
C SER A 16 21.38 20.51 6.61
N LEU A 17 21.74 20.04 5.42
CA LEU A 17 21.08 18.91 4.76
C LEU A 17 21.15 17.64 5.61
N LYS A 18 22.33 17.33 6.17
CA LYS A 18 22.52 16.15 7.03
C LYS A 18 21.66 16.23 8.29
N ILE A 19 21.50 17.43 8.90
CA ILE A 19 20.60 17.63 10.03
C ILE A 19 19.16 17.39 9.61
N MET A 20 18.71 18.01 8.51
CA MET A 20 17.33 17.88 8.04
C MET A 20 16.96 16.47 7.55
N THR A 21 17.93 15.73 7.03
CA THR A 21 17.70 14.32 6.65
C THR A 21 17.53 13.37 7.86
N CYS A 22 17.76 13.84 9.08
CA CYS A 22 17.42 13.09 10.30
C CYS A 22 15.94 13.19 10.70
N LEU A 23 15.15 14.01 9.99
CA LEU A 23 13.70 14.07 10.20
C LEU A 23 13.06 12.79 9.64
N ASP A 24 12.37 12.06 10.53
CA ASP A 24 11.74 10.78 10.19
C ASP A 24 10.21 10.89 10.11
N ASP A 25 9.64 11.99 10.61
CA ASP A 25 8.20 12.29 10.54
C ASP A 25 7.92 13.27 9.39
N PRO A 26 6.99 12.97 8.45
CA PRO A 26 6.58 13.90 7.40
C PRO A 26 6.01 15.21 7.96
N SER A 27 5.40 15.19 9.16
CA SER A 27 4.89 16.39 9.82
C SER A 27 6.02 17.35 10.21
N ASP A 28 7.18 16.82 10.62
CA ASP A 28 8.35 17.66 10.94
C ASP A 28 8.97 18.29 9.70
N ILE A 29 8.94 17.59 8.55
CA ILE A 29 9.36 18.16 7.27
C ILE A 29 8.45 19.34 6.89
N VAL A 30 7.13 19.21 7.09
CA VAL A 30 6.17 20.30 6.84
C VAL A 30 6.40 21.46 7.81
N ARG A 31 6.58 21.17 9.11
CA ARG A 31 6.89 22.18 10.13
C ARG A 31 8.18 22.94 9.79
N ALA A 32 9.22 22.23 9.37
CA ALA A 32 10.47 22.83 8.93
C ALA A 32 10.24 23.78 7.74
N GLY A 33 9.47 23.38 6.73
CA GLY A 33 9.09 24.23 5.60
C GLY A 33 8.28 25.47 6.00
N SER A 34 7.57 25.44 7.13
CA SER A 34 6.75 26.55 7.63
C SER A 34 7.53 27.60 8.45
N VAL A 35 8.81 27.38 8.77
CA VAL A 35 9.63 28.30 9.56
C VAL A 35 9.89 29.63 8.84
N SER A 36 10.26 29.56 7.56
CA SER A 36 10.49 30.76 6.70
C SER A 36 10.54 30.33 5.23
N HIS A 37 10.47 31.34 4.33
CA HIS A 37 10.65 31.07 2.88
C HIS A 37 11.99 30.40 2.57
N LYS A 38 13.08 30.75 3.26
CA LYS A 38 14.39 30.11 3.08
C LYS A 38 14.37 28.66 3.47
N TRP A 39 13.69 28.32 4.58
CA TRP A 39 13.53 26.94 5.02
C TRP A 39 12.66 26.15 4.06
N LEU A 40 11.57 26.74 3.56
CA LEU A 40 10.71 26.12 2.56
C LEU A 40 11.48 25.77 1.29
N HIS A 41 12.25 26.74 0.76
CA HIS A 41 13.12 26.50 -0.39
C HIS A 41 14.13 25.39 -0.11
N PHE A 42 14.79 25.44 1.04
CA PHE A 42 15.76 24.39 1.43
C PHE A 42 15.13 23.00 1.46
N VAL A 43 13.94 22.85 2.06
CA VAL A 43 13.20 21.58 2.16
C VAL A 43 12.81 21.05 0.78
N ILE A 44 12.33 21.93 -0.11
CA ILE A 44 11.84 21.54 -1.45
C ILE A 44 13.01 21.27 -2.40
N ASP A 45 14.00 22.17 -2.50
CA ASP A 45 15.15 22.04 -3.39
C ASP A 45 15.97 20.76 -3.08
N ASN A 46 16.10 20.43 -1.79
CA ASN A 46 16.77 19.21 -1.35
C ASN A 46 15.86 17.96 -1.31
N ARG A 47 14.61 18.08 -1.77
CA ARG A 47 13.64 16.97 -1.90
C ARG A 47 13.51 16.12 -0.63
N LEU A 48 13.45 16.75 0.56
CA LEU A 48 13.50 16.02 1.84
C LEU A 48 12.35 15.02 1.99
N ALA A 49 11.13 15.36 1.54
CA ALA A 49 10.00 14.44 1.58
C ALA A 49 10.21 13.19 0.70
N LYS A 50 10.77 13.37 -0.52
CA LYS A 50 11.12 12.24 -1.38
C LYS A 50 12.20 11.37 -0.74
N ASN A 51 13.23 11.97 -0.15
CA ASN A 51 14.30 11.26 0.53
C ASN A 51 13.77 10.45 1.73
N LEU A 52 12.81 11.00 2.48
CA LEU A 52 12.12 10.27 3.55
C LEU A 52 11.41 9.03 2.98
N CYS A 53 10.59 9.20 1.93
CA CYS A 53 9.89 8.08 1.30
C CYS A 53 10.84 7.02 0.74
N LEU A 54 11.97 7.42 0.15
CA LEU A 54 12.99 6.49 -0.37
C LEU A 54 13.70 5.70 0.74
N ARG A 55 13.86 6.30 1.94
CA ARG A 55 14.39 5.57 3.11
C ARG A 55 13.39 4.53 3.61
N MET A 56 12.10 4.87 3.62
CA MET A 56 11.03 3.95 4.03
C MET A 56 10.81 2.83 3.01
N PHE A 57 10.82 3.18 1.72
CA PHE A 57 10.51 2.28 0.62
C PHE A 57 11.48 2.50 -0.56
N PRO A 58 12.60 1.76 -0.60
CA PRO A 58 13.58 1.88 -1.68
C PRO A 58 13.01 1.62 -3.08
N GLN A 59 11.90 0.88 -3.17
CA GLN A 59 11.18 0.60 -4.43
C GLN A 59 10.73 1.87 -5.15
N LEU A 60 10.50 2.97 -4.41
CA LEU A 60 10.15 4.28 -4.97
C LEU A 60 11.27 4.92 -5.81
N SER A 61 12.49 4.39 -5.78
CA SER A 61 13.58 4.84 -6.67
C SER A 61 13.27 4.67 -8.16
N ARG A 62 12.30 3.81 -8.50
CA ARG A 62 11.81 3.60 -9.87
C ARG A 62 10.75 4.62 -10.31
N VAL A 63 10.32 5.54 -9.43
CA VAL A 63 9.40 6.64 -9.81
C VAL A 63 10.12 7.57 -10.78
N ASP A 64 9.59 7.70 -11.99
CA ASP A 64 10.09 8.64 -13.00
C ASP A 64 9.66 10.06 -12.67
N HIS A 65 8.35 10.27 -12.52
CA HIS A 65 7.76 11.54 -12.10
C HIS A 65 6.43 11.32 -11.36
N VAL A 66 5.91 12.40 -10.78
CA VAL A 66 4.65 12.38 -10.04
C VAL A 66 3.58 13.19 -10.78
N VAL A 67 2.31 12.76 -10.68
CA VAL A 67 1.15 13.44 -11.25
C VAL A 67 0.12 13.67 -10.15
N GLU A 68 -0.34 14.91 -10.02
CA GLU A 68 -1.49 15.27 -9.19
C GLU A 68 -2.75 15.30 -10.05
N HIS A 69 -3.75 14.49 -9.74
CA HIS A 69 -5.08 14.64 -10.29
C HIS A 69 -5.84 15.70 -9.48
N CYS A 70 -5.69 16.98 -9.89
CA CYS A 70 -6.51 18.03 -9.34
C CYS A 70 -7.87 18.01 -10.06
N CYS A 71 -8.99 17.89 -9.31
CA CYS A 71 -10.35 17.89 -9.85
C CYS A 71 -10.79 19.26 -10.42
N ILE A 72 -9.90 20.24 -10.51
CA ILE A 72 -10.16 21.57 -11.06
C ILE A 72 -9.46 21.68 -12.40
N ALA A 73 -10.21 21.54 -13.47
CA ALA A 73 -9.77 21.91 -14.82
C ALA A 73 -9.42 23.41 -14.84
N ARG A 74 -8.14 23.76 -14.75
CA ARG A 74 -7.66 25.14 -15.00
C ARG A 74 -7.13 25.21 -16.42
N ASN A 75 -7.62 26.20 -17.15
CA ASN A 75 -7.11 26.59 -18.47
C ASN A 75 -5.59 26.81 -18.41
N PRO A 76 -4.79 26.19 -19.30
CA PRO A 76 -3.37 26.47 -19.40
C PRO A 76 -3.18 27.73 -20.26
N GLN A 77 -3.17 28.88 -19.64
CA GLN A 77 -2.68 30.12 -20.27
C GLN A 77 -1.92 30.95 -19.26
N VAL A 78 -0.66 30.61 -19.04
CA VAL A 78 0.40 31.59 -18.72
C VAL A 78 1.71 30.98 -19.24
N GLU A 79 2.35 31.64 -20.19
CA GLU A 79 3.75 31.42 -20.57
C GLU A 79 4.64 31.81 -19.41
N ALA A 80 4.90 30.90 -18.49
CA ALA A 80 5.85 31.12 -17.41
C ALA A 80 7.26 30.77 -17.90
N GLY A 81 8.24 31.60 -17.58
CA GLY A 81 9.65 31.36 -17.91
C GLY A 81 10.15 30.04 -17.31
N SER A 82 11.15 29.43 -17.94
CA SER A 82 11.67 28.08 -17.65
C SER A 82 11.96 27.82 -16.15
N SER A 83 12.48 28.78 -15.41
CA SER A 83 12.81 28.63 -13.98
C SER A 83 11.57 28.53 -13.06
N ASN A 84 10.46 29.13 -13.46
CA ASN A 84 9.21 29.04 -12.71
C ASN A 84 8.56 27.65 -12.86
N MET A 85 8.69 27.04 -14.05
CA MET A 85 8.18 25.66 -14.29
C MET A 85 8.93 24.60 -13.47
N GLU A 86 10.24 24.74 -13.30
CA GLU A 86 11.03 23.80 -12.51
C GLU A 86 10.65 23.84 -11.03
N TRP A 87 10.52 25.05 -10.47
CA TRP A 87 10.09 25.23 -9.08
C TRP A 87 8.67 24.71 -8.81
N GLU A 88 7.72 24.93 -9.72
CA GLU A 88 6.37 24.36 -9.59
C GLU A 88 6.39 22.82 -9.63
N THR A 89 7.28 22.23 -10.43
CA THR A 89 7.45 20.77 -10.47
C THR A 89 8.01 20.23 -9.16
N LEU A 90 8.98 20.91 -8.55
CA LEU A 90 9.55 20.55 -7.25
C LEU A 90 8.52 20.66 -6.12
N LYS A 91 7.72 21.73 -6.11
CA LYS A 91 6.62 21.89 -5.14
C LYS A 91 5.58 20.78 -5.25
N LYS A 92 5.20 20.43 -6.47
CA LYS A 92 4.29 19.33 -6.73
C LYS A 92 4.86 18.00 -6.24
N GLU A 93 6.11 17.70 -6.58
CA GLU A 93 6.81 16.51 -6.12
C GLU A 93 6.83 16.46 -4.59
N HIS A 94 7.17 17.58 -3.92
CA HIS A 94 7.18 17.70 -2.47
C HIS A 94 5.83 17.35 -1.84
N ARG A 95 4.72 17.96 -2.33
CA ARG A 95 3.37 17.69 -1.81
C ARG A 95 2.98 16.22 -1.92
N VAL A 96 3.22 15.61 -3.09
CA VAL A 96 2.89 14.20 -3.33
C VAL A 96 3.66 13.29 -2.37
N TYR A 97 4.96 13.53 -2.16
CA TYR A 97 5.76 12.70 -1.26
C TYR A 97 5.45 12.93 0.23
N VAL A 98 5.12 14.16 0.65
CA VAL A 98 4.60 14.40 2.01
C VAL A 98 3.31 13.62 2.24
N PHE A 99 2.38 13.70 1.30
CA PHE A 99 1.11 12.97 1.39
C PHE A 99 1.33 11.46 1.41
N LEU A 100 2.20 10.93 0.54
CA LEU A 100 2.54 9.52 0.52
C LEU A 100 3.12 9.06 1.86
N ALA A 101 4.11 9.80 2.40
CA ALA A 101 4.72 9.49 3.69
C ALA A 101 3.67 9.45 4.82
N ARG A 102 2.78 10.43 4.88
CA ARG A 102 1.69 10.47 5.88
C ARG A 102 0.76 9.27 5.76
N VAL A 103 0.29 8.97 4.54
CA VAL A 103 -0.57 7.80 4.32
C VAL A 103 0.16 6.51 4.69
N CYS A 104 1.43 6.38 4.39
CA CYS A 104 2.25 5.21 4.77
C CYS A 104 2.47 5.09 6.28
N MET A 105 2.51 6.18 7.02
CA MET A 105 2.74 6.18 8.48
C MET A 105 1.44 6.22 9.30
N SER A 106 0.28 6.42 8.67
CA SER A 106 -1.00 6.47 9.40
C SER A 106 -1.29 5.12 10.08
N PHE A 107 -1.91 5.16 11.25
CA PHE A 107 -2.28 4.00 12.07
C PHE A 107 -3.54 3.27 11.55
N ALA A 108 -3.78 3.25 10.24
CA ALA A 108 -4.90 2.49 9.70
C ALA A 108 -4.74 0.99 10.00
N GLU A 109 -5.84 0.33 10.32
CA GLU A 109 -5.86 -1.10 10.59
C GLU A 109 -5.34 -1.89 9.37
N SER A 110 -4.47 -2.85 9.65
CA SER A 110 -4.04 -3.81 8.63
C SER A 110 -5.19 -4.75 8.29
N LYS A 111 -5.48 -4.89 7.01
CA LYS A 111 -6.55 -5.75 6.48
C LYS A 111 -5.95 -6.80 5.55
N ASP A 112 -6.76 -7.76 5.16
CA ASP A 112 -6.40 -8.63 4.04
C ASP A 112 -6.36 -7.81 2.75
N CYS A 113 -5.24 -7.90 2.05
CA CYS A 113 -5.00 -7.16 0.82
C CYS A 113 -5.19 -7.99 -0.45
N ILE A 114 -5.60 -9.27 -0.37
CA ILE A 114 -5.89 -10.07 -1.56
C ILE A 114 -7.29 -9.74 -2.09
N THR A 115 -7.41 -9.57 -3.41
CA THR A 115 -8.71 -9.43 -4.08
C THR A 115 -9.01 -10.57 -5.04
N GLU A 116 -7.98 -11.17 -5.66
CA GLU A 116 -8.18 -12.19 -6.68
C GLU A 116 -7.01 -13.18 -6.73
N ALA A 117 -7.33 -14.46 -6.99
CA ALA A 117 -6.34 -15.47 -7.34
C ALA A 117 -6.17 -15.49 -8.87
N ILE A 118 -4.96 -15.17 -9.35
CA ILE A 118 -4.66 -15.06 -10.78
C ILE A 118 -4.34 -16.42 -11.37
N MET A 119 -3.28 -17.08 -10.87
CA MET A 119 -2.81 -18.35 -11.40
C MET A 119 -2.00 -19.16 -10.39
N ALA A 120 -1.98 -20.47 -10.60
CA ALA A 120 -1.05 -21.40 -9.96
C ALA A 120 -0.17 -22.03 -11.03
N SER A 121 1.07 -22.40 -10.70
CA SER A 121 1.99 -23.10 -11.62
C SER A 121 1.45 -24.45 -12.07
N SER A 122 0.71 -25.12 -11.20
CA SER A 122 -0.03 -26.36 -11.51
C SER A 122 -1.30 -26.45 -10.68
N THR A 123 -2.26 -27.30 -11.11
CA THR A 123 -3.45 -27.66 -10.35
C THR A 123 -3.81 -29.09 -10.70
N ASP A 124 -4.07 -29.93 -9.70
CA ASP A 124 -4.38 -31.35 -9.93
C ASP A 124 -5.79 -31.53 -10.49
N ASN A 125 -6.81 -31.34 -9.69
CA ASN A 125 -8.21 -31.55 -10.10
C ASN A 125 -8.92 -30.22 -10.40
N TYR A 126 -8.57 -29.57 -11.52
CA TYR A 126 -9.25 -28.33 -11.92
C TYR A 126 -10.70 -28.64 -12.37
N PRO A 127 -11.70 -27.83 -11.97
CA PRO A 127 -11.63 -26.61 -11.15
C PRO A 127 -11.80 -26.85 -9.63
N LEU A 128 -11.95 -28.09 -9.17
CA LEU A 128 -12.31 -28.41 -7.77
C LEU A 128 -11.22 -28.03 -6.77
N GLU A 129 -9.95 -28.19 -7.13
CA GLU A 129 -8.79 -27.89 -6.30
C GLU A 129 -8.05 -26.62 -6.79
N SER A 130 -8.83 -25.64 -7.20
CA SER A 130 -8.33 -24.38 -7.76
C SER A 130 -7.67 -23.47 -6.70
N ILE A 131 -6.71 -22.64 -7.13
CA ILE A 131 -6.12 -21.57 -6.30
C ILE A 131 -7.19 -20.64 -5.69
N ARG A 132 -8.35 -20.49 -6.32
CA ARG A 132 -9.45 -19.66 -5.80
C ARG A 132 -9.96 -20.14 -4.44
N ASN A 133 -9.85 -21.43 -4.16
CA ASN A 133 -10.25 -21.99 -2.87
C ASN A 133 -9.42 -21.44 -1.71
N THR A 134 -8.19 -21.00 -1.97
CA THR A 134 -7.31 -20.44 -0.93
C THR A 134 -7.73 -19.06 -0.43
N LEU A 135 -8.69 -18.41 -1.09
CA LEU A 135 -9.24 -17.12 -0.67
C LEU A 135 -10.25 -17.26 0.47
N GLU A 136 -10.82 -18.45 0.65
CA GLU A 136 -11.77 -18.75 1.71
C GLU A 136 -11.03 -19.20 2.98
N GLU A 137 -11.42 -18.68 4.14
CA GLU A 137 -10.81 -19.09 5.42
C GLU A 137 -11.14 -20.53 5.80
N CYS A 138 -12.26 -21.06 5.27
CA CYS A 138 -12.75 -22.39 5.58
C CYS A 138 -12.11 -23.43 4.66
N ASP A 139 -11.55 -24.49 5.25
CA ASP A 139 -11.03 -25.66 4.53
C ASP A 139 -12.15 -26.60 4.02
N ARG A 140 -13.41 -26.18 4.17
CA ARG A 140 -14.61 -26.92 3.73
C ARG A 140 -15.70 -26.00 3.23
N VAL A 141 -16.31 -26.37 2.11
CA VAL A 141 -17.55 -25.78 1.61
C VAL A 141 -18.64 -26.86 1.66
N GLY A 142 -19.53 -26.73 2.66
CA GLY A 142 -20.50 -27.78 2.98
C GLY A 142 -19.82 -29.05 3.46
N ARG A 143 -19.93 -30.13 2.69
CA ARG A 143 -19.30 -31.44 2.98
C ARG A 143 -18.01 -31.69 2.17
N ARG A 144 -17.63 -30.77 1.28
CA ARG A 144 -16.46 -30.91 0.39
C ARG A 144 -15.27 -30.16 0.95
N PRO A 145 -14.05 -30.74 0.89
CA PRO A 145 -12.86 -30.00 1.23
C PRO A 145 -12.63 -28.85 0.24
N SER A 146 -12.13 -27.71 0.74
CA SER A 146 -11.82 -26.53 -0.03
C SER A 146 -10.33 -26.21 0.14
N TYR A 147 -9.55 -26.40 -0.91
CA TYR A 147 -8.10 -26.16 -0.91
C TYR A 147 -7.60 -26.09 -2.35
N TRP A 148 -6.39 -25.62 -2.53
CA TRP A 148 -5.63 -25.79 -3.76
C TRP A 148 -4.67 -26.98 -3.62
N SER A 149 -4.55 -27.79 -4.69
CA SER A 149 -3.56 -28.88 -4.80
C SER A 149 -2.70 -28.69 -6.04
N SER A 150 -1.39 -28.82 -5.85
CA SER A 150 -0.45 -28.95 -6.97
C SER A 150 -0.66 -30.29 -7.69
N LYS A 151 -0.16 -30.39 -8.94
CA LYS A 151 0.02 -31.71 -9.57
C LYS A 151 1.07 -32.53 -8.82
N GLY A 152 0.87 -33.86 -8.82
CA GLY A 152 1.83 -34.80 -8.26
C GLY A 152 3.17 -34.77 -8.99
N GLN A 153 4.27 -34.84 -8.24
CA GLN A 153 5.63 -34.86 -8.76
C GLN A 153 6.45 -35.98 -8.15
N SER A 154 7.25 -36.67 -8.95
CA SER A 154 8.21 -37.67 -8.45
C SER A 154 9.44 -37.01 -7.81
N ASN A 155 9.81 -35.80 -8.26
CA ASN A 155 10.91 -35.01 -7.70
C ASN A 155 10.36 -34.00 -6.66
N PRO A 156 10.68 -34.17 -5.36
CA PRO A 156 10.20 -33.26 -4.31
C PRO A 156 10.81 -31.85 -4.39
N ALA A 157 11.86 -31.64 -5.18
CA ALA A 157 12.51 -30.34 -5.31
C ALA A 157 11.83 -29.40 -6.31
N VAL A 158 10.85 -29.87 -7.08
CA VAL A 158 10.11 -29.02 -8.04
C VAL A 158 9.25 -28.03 -7.28
N PRO A 159 9.48 -26.71 -7.41
CA PRO A 159 8.69 -25.71 -6.70
C PRO A 159 7.31 -25.52 -7.32
N GLU A 160 6.41 -24.92 -6.55
CA GLU A 160 5.12 -24.43 -7.03
C GLU A 160 4.99 -22.93 -6.78
N THR A 161 4.16 -22.28 -7.57
CA THR A 161 3.87 -20.86 -7.40
C THR A 161 2.38 -20.58 -7.39
N LEU A 162 1.97 -19.65 -6.49
CA LEU A 162 0.62 -19.12 -6.40
C LEU A 162 0.70 -17.60 -6.61
N THR A 163 -0.04 -17.08 -7.57
CA THR A 163 -0.02 -15.65 -7.92
C THR A 163 -1.38 -15.02 -7.66
N TYR A 164 -1.37 -13.91 -6.93
CA TYR A 164 -2.54 -13.18 -6.48
C TYR A 164 -2.49 -11.72 -6.92
N LYS A 165 -3.67 -11.13 -7.11
CA LYS A 165 -3.86 -9.69 -7.27
C LYS A 165 -4.22 -9.07 -5.93
N LEU A 166 -3.60 -7.97 -5.60
CA LEU A 166 -3.90 -7.17 -4.42
C LEU A 166 -5.02 -6.17 -4.69
N VAL A 167 -5.64 -5.69 -3.63
CA VAL A 167 -6.80 -4.78 -3.66
C VAL A 167 -6.49 -3.40 -4.26
N ALA A 168 -5.21 -3.01 -4.30
CA ALA A 168 -4.75 -1.76 -4.92
C ALA A 168 -3.38 -1.97 -5.58
N ASP A 169 -3.07 -1.11 -6.57
CA ASP A 169 -1.76 -1.11 -7.26
C ASP A 169 -0.60 -0.75 -6.32
N LEU A 170 -0.89 -0.05 -5.23
CA LEU A 170 0.05 0.25 -4.16
C LEU A 170 -0.48 -0.27 -2.84
N CYS A 171 0.27 -1.19 -2.23
CA CYS A 171 -0.04 -1.75 -0.91
C CYS A 171 1.23 -1.81 -0.05
N VAL A 172 1.13 -1.40 1.20
CA VAL A 172 2.18 -1.66 2.21
C VAL A 172 1.87 -3.00 2.84
N ILE A 173 2.74 -3.99 2.60
CA ILE A 173 2.59 -5.37 3.11
C ILE A 173 3.53 -5.57 4.28
N THR A 174 3.01 -6.17 5.35
CA THR A 174 3.77 -6.44 6.58
C THR A 174 3.91 -7.93 6.87
N GLU A 175 2.93 -8.74 6.44
CA GLU A 175 2.87 -10.16 6.81
C GLU A 175 2.09 -10.94 5.73
N ILE A 176 2.53 -12.16 5.46
CA ILE A 176 1.77 -13.12 4.66
C ILE A 176 1.46 -14.32 5.56
N ARG A 177 0.24 -14.83 5.49
CA ARG A 177 -0.20 -16.00 6.26
C ARG A 177 -0.64 -17.09 5.32
N ILE A 178 -0.22 -18.33 5.61
CA ILE A 178 -0.53 -19.49 4.79
C ILE A 178 -0.95 -20.62 5.71
N LYS A 179 -2.10 -21.25 5.39
CA LYS A 179 -2.56 -22.47 6.05
C LYS A 179 -2.34 -23.64 5.10
N PRO A 180 -1.46 -24.61 5.42
CA PRO A 180 -1.39 -25.88 4.70
C PRO A 180 -2.70 -26.63 4.82
N PHE A 181 -2.95 -27.57 3.90
CA PHE A 181 -4.15 -28.39 3.95
C PHE A 181 -3.87 -29.75 4.58
N GLN A 182 -4.68 -30.12 5.59
CA GLN A 182 -4.71 -31.45 6.17
C GLN A 182 -5.77 -32.30 5.48
N ALA A 183 -5.34 -33.37 4.83
CA ALA A 183 -6.23 -34.30 4.15
C ALA A 183 -6.91 -35.28 5.15
N TYR A 184 -7.86 -34.75 5.93
CA TYR A 184 -8.59 -35.49 6.97
C TYR A 184 -9.38 -36.70 6.45
N PHE A 185 -9.63 -36.79 5.16
CA PHE A 185 -10.27 -37.90 4.49
C PHE A 185 -9.28 -39.04 4.07
N GLN A 186 -7.97 -38.79 4.21
CA GLN A 186 -6.93 -39.78 3.94
C GLN A 186 -6.47 -40.47 5.21
N LEU A 187 -6.02 -41.71 5.08
CA LEU A 187 -5.54 -42.51 6.22
C LEU A 187 -4.31 -41.84 6.86
N GLY A 188 -4.43 -41.48 8.14
CA GLY A 188 -3.39 -40.78 8.91
C GLY A 188 -3.47 -39.28 8.80
N SER A 189 -4.47 -38.72 8.09
CA SER A 189 -4.72 -37.27 7.95
C SER A 189 -3.44 -36.49 7.63
N PRO A 190 -2.71 -36.80 6.53
CA PRO A 190 -1.44 -36.18 6.22
C PRO A 190 -1.62 -34.68 5.93
N ILE A 191 -0.59 -33.90 6.28
CA ILE A 191 -0.53 -32.46 5.98
C ILE A 191 0.41 -32.27 4.78
N TYR A 192 -0.11 -31.66 3.71
CA TYR A 192 0.64 -31.44 2.47
C TYR A 192 1.22 -30.03 2.43
N SER A 193 2.22 -29.76 3.28
CA SER A 193 2.91 -28.49 3.32
C SER A 193 4.20 -28.48 2.48
N ALA A 194 4.68 -27.30 2.13
CA ALA A 194 6.04 -27.09 1.62
C ALA A 194 7.06 -27.13 2.77
N LYS A 195 8.37 -27.21 2.46
CA LYS A 195 9.44 -27.03 3.44
C LYS A 195 9.71 -25.57 3.74
N SER A 196 9.58 -24.75 2.73
CA SER A 196 9.86 -23.32 2.82
C SER A 196 9.03 -22.55 1.82
N VAL A 197 8.92 -21.23 2.07
CA VAL A 197 8.18 -20.29 1.26
C VAL A 197 8.98 -19.02 1.04
N ARG A 198 8.82 -18.42 -0.14
CA ARG A 198 9.40 -17.13 -0.51
C ARG A 198 8.34 -16.27 -1.19
N PHE A 199 8.42 -14.97 -1.02
CA PHE A 199 7.44 -14.02 -1.55
C PHE A 199 8.09 -13.09 -2.57
N ARG A 200 7.39 -12.88 -3.69
CA ARG A 200 7.77 -11.88 -4.69
C ARG A 200 6.62 -10.90 -4.87
N MET A 201 6.95 -9.64 -5.02
CA MET A 201 5.98 -8.58 -5.28
C MET A 201 6.40 -7.77 -6.50
N GLY A 202 5.44 -7.34 -7.29
CA GLY A 202 5.71 -6.61 -8.52
C GLY A 202 4.45 -6.27 -9.31
N HIS A 203 4.59 -6.23 -10.62
CA HIS A 203 3.52 -5.89 -11.55
C HIS A 203 3.49 -6.83 -12.75
N SER A 204 2.37 -6.86 -13.46
CA SER A 204 2.25 -7.54 -14.75
C SER A 204 2.83 -6.66 -15.87
N LEU A 205 3.48 -7.28 -16.82
CA LEU A 205 3.97 -6.66 -18.05
C LEU A 205 3.57 -7.57 -19.22
N GLY A 206 2.44 -7.26 -19.87
CA GLY A 206 1.83 -8.18 -20.82
C GLY A 206 1.46 -9.49 -20.13
N ASP A 207 1.97 -10.61 -20.65
CA ASP A 207 1.75 -11.97 -20.11
C ASP A 207 2.79 -12.35 -19.02
N ASP A 208 3.82 -11.52 -18.81
CA ASP A 208 4.90 -11.75 -17.85
C ASP A 208 4.73 -10.93 -16.57
N PHE A 209 5.56 -11.23 -15.56
CA PHE A 209 5.64 -10.49 -14.31
C PHE A 209 7.04 -9.92 -14.08
N VAL A 210 7.08 -8.65 -13.67
CA VAL A 210 8.31 -7.97 -13.26
C VAL A 210 8.32 -7.85 -11.75
N TRP A 211 9.34 -8.43 -11.12
CA TRP A 211 9.47 -8.47 -9.66
C TRP A 211 10.30 -7.29 -9.16
N THR A 212 9.71 -6.49 -8.28
CA THR A 212 10.36 -5.33 -7.66
C THR A 212 10.90 -5.63 -6.28
N TYR A 213 10.39 -6.71 -5.66
CA TYR A 213 10.81 -7.20 -4.36
C TYR A 213 10.82 -8.73 -4.35
N THR A 214 11.80 -9.31 -3.66
CA THR A 214 11.87 -10.75 -3.35
C THR A 214 12.31 -10.90 -1.90
N SER A 215 11.54 -11.62 -1.08
CA SER A 215 11.84 -11.87 0.32
C SER A 215 12.98 -12.89 0.49
N GLU A 216 13.46 -13.02 1.71
CA GLU A 216 14.19 -14.21 2.15
C GLU A 216 13.28 -15.44 2.11
N GLU A 217 13.87 -16.62 2.22
CA GLU A 217 13.18 -17.89 2.33
C GLU A 217 12.82 -18.15 3.80
N PHE A 218 11.53 -18.39 4.06
CA PHE A 218 11.03 -18.70 5.40
C PHE A 218 10.78 -20.19 5.51
N PRO A 219 11.19 -20.85 6.62
CA PRO A 219 10.82 -22.23 6.89
C PRO A 219 9.30 -22.34 7.10
N MET A 220 8.72 -23.46 6.67
CA MET A 220 7.30 -23.73 6.80
C MET A 220 7.09 -25.05 7.56
N ASP A 221 6.23 -25.04 8.57
CA ASP A 221 5.96 -26.18 9.41
C ASP A 221 4.93 -27.13 8.78
N GLN A 222 5.02 -28.42 9.15
CA GLN A 222 4.07 -29.45 8.74
C GLN A 222 2.89 -29.50 9.72
N GLU A 223 2.19 -28.38 9.89
CA GLU A 223 1.09 -28.21 10.85
C GLU A 223 -0.15 -27.63 10.16
N ASP A 224 -1.35 -28.09 10.60
CA ASP A 224 -2.63 -27.57 10.15
C ASP A 224 -3.03 -26.31 10.94
N ASN A 225 -2.24 -25.27 10.82
CA ASN A 225 -2.52 -23.96 11.39
C ASN A 225 -2.20 -22.86 10.39
N LEU A 226 -2.72 -21.69 10.63
CA LEU A 226 -2.41 -20.48 9.86
C LEU A 226 -1.04 -19.94 10.27
N GLN A 227 0.00 -20.26 9.50
CA GLN A 227 1.38 -19.86 9.75
C GLN A 227 1.63 -18.43 9.29
N SER A 228 2.29 -17.65 10.13
CA SER A 228 2.54 -16.22 9.93
C SER A 228 3.98 -15.98 9.51
N PHE A 229 4.16 -15.34 8.35
CA PHE A 229 5.46 -14.96 7.79
C PHE A 229 5.56 -13.43 7.78
N LYS A 230 6.14 -12.89 8.86
CA LYS A 230 6.36 -11.43 8.99
C LYS A 230 7.56 -11.01 8.16
N LEU A 231 7.37 -9.99 7.33
CA LEU A 231 8.48 -9.38 6.61
C LEU A 231 9.38 -8.60 7.59
N PRO A 232 10.70 -8.59 7.40
CA PRO A 232 11.63 -7.88 8.29
C PRO A 232 11.30 -6.39 8.43
N GLU A 233 10.85 -5.79 7.32
CA GLU A 233 10.36 -4.41 7.23
C GLU A 233 9.09 -4.37 6.39
N PRO A 234 8.19 -3.38 6.58
CA PRO A 234 7.06 -3.19 5.69
C PRO A 234 7.53 -2.97 4.24
N VAL A 235 6.93 -3.67 3.30
CA VAL A 235 7.30 -3.63 1.88
C VAL A 235 6.22 -2.93 1.07
N LEU A 236 6.61 -1.95 0.26
CA LEU A 236 5.71 -1.33 -0.71
C LEU A 236 5.62 -2.22 -1.96
N CYS A 237 4.50 -2.92 -2.10
CA CYS A 237 4.16 -3.61 -3.33
C CYS A 237 3.69 -2.59 -4.37
N ILE A 238 4.38 -2.55 -5.51
CA ILE A 238 4.09 -1.66 -6.63
C ILE A 238 3.60 -2.52 -7.80
N GLY A 239 2.37 -2.24 -8.26
CA GLY A 239 1.69 -2.98 -9.33
C GLY A 239 0.71 -4.03 -8.86
N GLY A 240 0.57 -4.21 -7.54
CA GLY A 240 -0.50 -5.01 -6.94
C GLY A 240 -0.44 -6.51 -7.24
N ILE A 241 0.72 -7.07 -7.56
CA ILE A 241 0.91 -8.52 -7.78
C ILE A 241 1.78 -9.11 -6.69
N LEU A 242 1.29 -10.19 -6.07
CA LEU A 242 2.02 -11.03 -5.13
C LEU A 242 2.14 -12.44 -5.69
N GLN A 243 3.35 -12.99 -5.68
CA GLN A 243 3.61 -14.40 -5.94
C GLN A 243 4.19 -15.08 -4.70
N ILE A 244 3.63 -16.23 -4.36
CA ILE A 244 4.12 -17.12 -3.31
C ILE A 244 4.83 -18.28 -4.00
N GLU A 245 6.09 -18.50 -3.69
CA GLU A 245 6.88 -19.65 -4.16
C GLU A 245 6.97 -20.66 -3.02
N LEU A 246 6.51 -21.88 -3.28
CA LEU A 246 6.50 -22.99 -2.34
C LEU A 246 7.58 -23.99 -2.73
N TRP A 247 8.54 -24.21 -1.83
CA TRP A 247 9.72 -25.03 -2.08
C TRP A 247 9.74 -26.30 -1.24
N GLY A 248 10.11 -27.41 -1.86
CA GLY A 248 10.33 -28.67 -1.17
C GLY A 248 9.02 -29.34 -0.74
N ARG A 249 8.60 -30.36 -1.47
CA ARG A 249 7.45 -31.19 -1.15
C ARG A 249 7.84 -32.20 -0.07
N VAL A 250 6.99 -32.40 0.92
CA VAL A 250 7.30 -33.28 2.07
C VAL A 250 6.51 -34.58 1.99
N GLN A 251 5.20 -34.46 1.72
CA GLN A 251 4.26 -35.56 1.83
C GLN A 251 3.99 -36.22 0.48
N THR A 252 3.99 -37.53 0.45
CA THR A 252 3.55 -38.35 -0.70
C THR A 252 2.13 -38.85 -0.52
N GLN A 253 1.37 -38.89 -1.61
CA GLN A 253 0.07 -39.57 -1.62
C GLN A 253 0.25 -41.07 -1.76
N ARG A 254 -0.46 -41.84 -0.96
CA ARG A 254 -0.31 -43.32 -0.94
C ARG A 254 -0.80 -44.03 -2.20
N SER A 255 -1.75 -43.44 -2.91
CA SER A 255 -2.38 -44.03 -4.09
C SER A 255 -1.44 -44.12 -5.29
N ASP A 256 -0.55 -43.13 -5.46
CA ASP A 256 0.32 -42.99 -6.64
C ASP A 256 1.82 -42.82 -6.29
N GLY A 257 2.14 -42.58 -5.01
CA GLY A 257 3.51 -42.39 -4.53
C GLY A 257 4.14 -41.05 -4.92
N LEU A 258 3.35 -40.11 -5.45
CA LEU A 258 3.82 -38.79 -5.86
C LEU A 258 3.78 -37.77 -4.70
N PHE A 259 4.63 -36.76 -4.79
CA PHE A 259 4.69 -35.64 -3.82
C PHE A 259 3.73 -34.54 -4.23
N TYR A 260 3.00 -33.98 -3.27
CA TYR A 260 2.04 -32.88 -3.45
C TYR A 260 2.33 -31.73 -2.48
N ILE A 261 1.85 -30.53 -2.84
CA ILE A 261 1.69 -29.39 -1.94
C ILE A 261 0.22 -28.97 -2.03
N CYS A 262 -0.44 -28.84 -0.88
CA CYS A 262 -1.82 -28.35 -0.80
C CYS A 262 -1.92 -27.19 0.19
N VAL A 263 -2.65 -26.14 -0.21
CA VAL A 263 -2.86 -24.93 0.60
C VAL A 263 -4.35 -24.74 0.80
N ALA A 264 -4.77 -24.63 2.05
CA ALA A 264 -6.16 -24.38 2.42
C ALA A 264 -6.52 -22.90 2.34
N HIS A 265 -5.63 -22.02 2.87
CA HIS A 265 -5.92 -20.58 2.92
C HIS A 265 -4.64 -19.74 2.80
N VAL A 266 -4.79 -18.58 2.18
CA VAL A 266 -3.76 -17.54 2.07
C VAL A 266 -4.37 -16.20 2.43
N GLN A 267 -3.68 -15.44 3.31
CA GLN A 267 -4.04 -14.10 3.69
C GLN A 267 -2.81 -13.19 3.58
N VAL A 268 -3.01 -11.96 3.11
CA VAL A 268 -1.96 -10.94 2.97
C VAL A 268 -2.29 -9.75 3.85
N VAL A 269 -1.56 -9.61 4.95
CA VAL A 269 -1.80 -8.55 5.92
C VAL A 269 -1.04 -7.31 5.52
N GLY A 270 -1.77 -6.23 5.33
CA GLY A 270 -1.18 -4.98 4.90
C GLY A 270 -2.20 -3.86 4.82
N ARG A 271 -1.85 -2.84 4.07
CA ARG A 271 -2.69 -1.67 3.88
C ARG A 271 -2.62 -1.17 2.44
N PRO A 272 -3.78 -1.06 1.77
CA PRO A 272 -3.83 -0.43 0.46
C PRO A 272 -3.61 1.08 0.56
N LEU A 273 -2.90 1.65 -0.40
CA LEU A 273 -2.72 3.09 -0.53
C LEU A 273 -3.68 3.64 -1.59
N SER A 274 -4.98 3.51 -1.33
CA SER A 274 -6.07 3.86 -2.27
C SER A 274 -6.04 5.29 -2.83
N PRO A 275 -5.50 6.32 -2.12
CA PRO A 275 -5.34 7.65 -2.69
C PRO A 275 -4.30 7.75 -3.80
N PHE A 276 -3.56 6.66 -4.06
CA PHE A 276 -2.51 6.63 -5.07
C PHE A 276 -2.78 5.59 -6.13
N GLY A 277 -2.37 5.87 -7.35
CA GLY A 277 -2.30 4.95 -8.47
C GLY A 277 -0.93 4.99 -9.13
N ILE A 278 -0.67 4.03 -9.99
CA ILE A 278 0.55 3.98 -10.78
C ILE A 278 0.24 3.84 -12.26
N GLU A 279 1.18 4.28 -13.10
CA GLU A 279 1.23 3.97 -14.52
C GLU A 279 2.63 3.52 -14.86
N ILE A 280 2.75 2.29 -15.37
CA ILE A 280 4.03 1.70 -15.71
C ILE A 280 4.46 2.22 -17.07
N LEU A 281 5.72 2.67 -17.17
CA LEU A 281 6.32 3.20 -18.39
C LEU A 281 7.16 2.10 -19.06
N GLU A 282 6.59 1.45 -20.06
CA GLU A 282 7.30 0.48 -20.87
C GLU A 282 8.25 1.19 -21.86
N PRO A 283 9.45 0.67 -22.12
CA PRO A 283 10.08 -0.54 -21.58
C PRO A 283 11.01 -0.29 -20.39
N SER A 284 10.95 0.90 -19.75
CA SER A 284 11.96 1.37 -18.78
C SER A 284 11.83 0.77 -17.38
N GLU A 285 10.81 -0.03 -17.10
CA GLU A 285 10.46 -0.53 -15.76
C GLU A 285 10.25 0.58 -14.71
N LYS A 286 10.19 1.82 -15.16
CA LYS A 286 9.84 2.98 -14.32
C LYS A 286 8.33 3.15 -14.28
N PHE A 287 7.85 3.93 -13.33
CA PHE A 287 6.43 4.23 -13.21
C PHE A 287 6.17 5.69 -12.83
N VAL A 288 5.00 6.15 -13.23
CA VAL A 288 4.44 7.44 -12.80
C VAL A 288 3.65 7.20 -11.53
N LEU A 289 3.93 7.96 -10.49
CA LEU A 289 3.13 7.95 -9.26
C LEU A 289 2.02 9.01 -9.38
N LYS A 290 0.76 8.55 -9.30
CA LYS A 290 -0.42 9.40 -9.41
C LYS A 290 -1.06 9.59 -8.03
N ALA A 291 -1.17 10.85 -7.57
CA ALA A 291 -2.02 11.18 -6.44
C ALA A 291 -3.46 11.39 -6.96
N LEU A 292 -4.40 10.50 -6.59
CA LEU A 292 -5.75 10.45 -7.15
C LEU A 292 -6.74 11.34 -6.37
N SER A 293 -6.55 11.47 -5.06
CA SER A 293 -7.38 12.32 -4.21
C SER A 293 -6.56 12.94 -3.09
N TYR A 294 -6.62 14.27 -3.01
CA TYR A 294 -6.35 14.99 -1.77
C TYR A 294 -7.69 15.39 -1.18
N THR A 295 -7.91 15.13 0.09
CA THR A 295 -8.96 15.84 0.82
C THR A 295 -8.45 17.26 1.02
N GLN A 296 -8.88 18.21 0.17
CA GLN A 296 -8.65 19.62 0.43
C GLN A 296 -9.56 20.04 1.58
N PRO A 297 -9.04 20.71 2.61
CA PRO A 297 -9.89 21.31 3.64
C PRO A 297 -10.85 22.27 2.97
N THR A 298 -12.14 22.03 3.13
CA THR A 298 -13.20 22.97 2.71
C THR A 298 -13.18 24.11 3.71
N LEU A 299 -12.52 25.21 3.34
CA LEU A 299 -12.63 26.47 4.10
C LEU A 299 -14.10 26.94 4.12
N PRO A 300 -14.62 27.41 5.28
CA PRO A 300 -15.95 28.03 5.34
C PRO A 300 -15.99 29.19 4.32
N GLN A 301 -17.02 29.21 3.49
CA GLN A 301 -17.29 30.34 2.59
C GLN A 301 -17.55 31.58 3.40
N GLU A 302 -16.60 32.51 3.47
CA GLU A 302 -16.85 33.86 3.92
C GLU A 302 -17.72 34.58 2.86
N THR A 303 -18.84 35.09 3.34
CA THR A 303 -19.75 35.94 2.57
C THR A 303 -19.01 37.14 1.99
N GLN A 304 -19.15 37.28 0.69
CA GLN A 304 -18.61 38.38 -0.12
C GLN A 304 -18.87 39.76 0.50
N LYS A 305 -17.80 40.54 0.70
CA LYS A 305 -17.85 41.99 0.64
C LYS A 305 -16.94 42.47 -0.49
N ASP A 306 -17.56 43.22 -1.41
CA ASP A 306 -16.94 43.84 -2.58
C ASP A 306 -15.72 44.67 -2.24
N GLY A 307 -14.68 44.61 -3.08
CA GLY A 307 -13.61 45.59 -3.13
C GLY A 307 -12.33 45.11 -3.80
N SER A 308 -12.21 45.39 -5.09
CA SER A 308 -11.00 45.57 -5.93
C SER A 308 -9.86 44.57 -5.91
N ALA A 309 -9.59 44.12 -7.11
CA ALA A 309 -8.61 43.15 -7.55
C ALA A 309 -7.14 43.49 -7.28
N GLU A 310 -6.39 42.50 -6.78
CA GLU A 310 -5.03 42.19 -7.21
C GLU A 310 -4.89 40.68 -7.30
N SER A 311 -4.47 40.20 -8.47
CA SER A 311 -4.35 38.80 -8.80
C SER A 311 -3.14 38.19 -8.10
N LEU A 312 -3.33 37.42 -7.08
CA LEU A 312 -2.32 36.60 -6.42
C LEU A 312 -2.61 35.10 -6.57
N ASP A 313 -1.56 34.43 -6.88
CA ASP A 313 -1.38 33.06 -7.26
C ASP A 313 -2.14 32.01 -6.36
N TRP A 314 -3.22 31.43 -6.84
CA TRP A 314 -4.15 30.55 -6.13
C TRP A 314 -3.56 29.20 -5.71
N HIS A 315 -2.39 28.82 -6.24
CA HIS A 315 -1.81 27.50 -5.99
C HIS A 315 -1.14 27.33 -4.63
N MET A 316 -0.79 28.45 -3.98
CA MET A 316 -0.14 28.44 -2.67
C MET A 316 -1.07 28.94 -1.55
N GLN A 317 -2.25 29.44 -1.86
CA GLN A 317 -3.12 30.04 -0.85
C GLN A 317 -3.50 29.14 0.32
N PRO A 318 -3.83 27.83 0.17
CA PRO A 318 -4.08 27.01 1.33
C PRO A 318 -2.80 26.73 2.15
N PHE A 319 -1.67 26.54 1.47
CA PHE A 319 -0.40 26.28 2.13
C PHE A 319 0.22 27.57 2.67
N GLN A 320 0.11 28.68 1.95
CA GLN A 320 0.58 29.99 2.35
C GLN A 320 -0.30 30.62 3.44
N GLN A 321 -1.64 30.44 3.38
CA GLN A 321 -2.55 30.88 4.46
C GLN A 321 -2.35 30.07 5.74
N MET A 322 -1.95 28.80 5.62
CA MET A 322 -1.56 27.99 6.77
C MET A 322 -0.23 28.47 7.38
N ILE A 323 0.68 29.01 6.55
CA ILE A 323 1.94 29.63 6.99
C ILE A 323 1.71 31.07 7.53
N ASP A 324 0.91 31.85 6.81
CA ASP A 324 0.68 33.30 7.14
C ASP A 324 -0.32 33.48 8.30
N GLY A 325 -1.16 32.49 8.59
CA GLY A 325 -2.15 32.51 9.68
C GLY A 325 -1.63 32.05 11.04
N LEU A 326 -0.35 31.67 11.16
CA LEU A 326 0.22 31.27 12.43
C LEU A 326 0.62 32.49 13.25
N PRO A 327 -0.06 32.80 14.38
CA PRO A 327 0.45 33.79 15.32
C PRO A 327 1.76 33.30 15.91
N GLY A 328 2.74 34.19 16.07
CA GLY A 328 4.11 33.90 16.48
C GLY A 328 4.32 33.29 17.88
N ASN A 329 3.49 32.34 18.28
CA ASN A 329 3.67 31.49 19.45
C ASN A 329 3.20 30.07 19.10
N VAL A 330 4.12 29.24 18.66
CA VAL A 330 3.87 27.82 18.38
C VAL A 330 4.04 27.02 19.69
N ALA A 331 3.02 27.01 20.48
CA ALA A 331 2.74 25.95 21.43
C ALA A 331 1.31 25.48 21.08
N ASP A 332 1.17 24.20 20.76
CA ASP A 332 -0.06 23.50 20.47
C ASP A 332 -0.76 23.85 19.13
N VAL A 333 -0.39 23.16 18.06
CA VAL A 333 -1.22 23.08 16.88
C VAL A 333 -1.25 21.65 16.35
N ASP A 334 -2.16 20.86 16.91
CA ASP A 334 -2.70 19.66 16.28
C ASP A 334 -3.69 20.04 15.17
N ILE A 335 -3.21 20.78 14.15
CA ILE A 335 -4.06 21.26 13.03
C ILE A 335 -4.41 20.10 12.08
N TRP A 336 -3.72 18.99 12.16
CA TRP A 336 -3.89 17.86 11.25
C TRP A 336 -4.69 16.69 11.82
N GLU A 337 -4.93 16.66 13.13
CA GLU A 337 -5.74 15.61 13.78
C GLU A 337 -7.25 15.79 13.58
N TYR A 338 -7.70 17.01 13.26
CA TYR A 338 -9.15 17.30 13.14
C TYR A 338 -9.78 16.94 11.78
N GLU A 339 -9.01 16.56 10.77
CA GLU A 339 -9.57 16.31 9.43
C GLU A 339 -9.78 14.83 9.06
N PHE A 340 -9.46 13.90 9.94
CA PHE A 340 -9.59 12.47 9.65
C PHE A 340 -10.73 11.74 10.40
N GLU A 341 -11.49 12.43 11.27
CA GLU A 341 -12.61 11.84 12.00
C GLU A 341 -14.00 12.01 11.33
N GLY A 342 -14.06 12.37 10.07
CA GLY A 342 -15.29 12.74 9.38
C GLY A 342 -15.74 11.85 8.22
N GLU A 343 -15.53 10.54 8.23
CA GLU A 343 -16.34 9.65 7.40
C GLU A 343 -17.09 8.66 8.28
N GLY A 344 -18.35 9.04 8.51
CA GLY A 344 -19.32 8.25 9.26
C GLY A 344 -19.53 6.90 8.60
N ILE A 345 -19.50 5.92 9.45
CA ILE A 345 -20.05 4.59 9.24
C ILE A 345 -21.50 4.78 8.77
N LEU A 346 -21.76 4.44 7.50
CA LEU A 346 -23.14 4.19 7.05
C LEU A 346 -23.56 2.85 7.66
N GLU A 347 -24.17 2.93 8.85
CA GLU A 347 -24.99 1.85 9.36
C GLU A 347 -26.17 1.67 8.41
N TYR A 348 -26.16 0.55 7.70
CA TYR A 348 -27.39 0.05 7.09
C TYR A 348 -28.23 -0.59 8.17
N GLU A 349 -29.21 0.15 8.69
CA GLU A 349 -30.31 -0.43 9.46
C GLU A 349 -31.08 -1.38 8.53
N PHE A 350 -31.03 -2.67 8.86
CA PHE A 350 -31.89 -3.68 8.29
C PHE A 350 -33.18 -3.68 9.12
N GLU A 351 -34.18 -2.98 8.64
CA GLU A 351 -35.55 -3.11 9.18
C GLU A 351 -36.07 -4.50 8.85
N GLY A 352 -36.10 -5.34 9.85
CA GLY A 352 -36.80 -6.60 9.83
C GLY A 352 -38.26 -6.38 10.19
N GLU A 353 -39.14 -6.38 9.21
CA GLU A 353 -40.57 -6.59 9.48
C GLU A 353 -40.86 -8.07 9.71
N GLY A 354 -41.57 -8.26 10.80
CA GLY A 354 -41.88 -9.52 11.38
C GLY A 354 -43.10 -10.25 10.80
N GLY A 355 -43.26 -11.44 11.31
CA GLY A 355 -44.59 -12.03 11.55
C GLY A 355 -44.94 -13.15 10.58
N GLY A 356 -45.01 -14.35 11.11
CA GLY A 356 -45.69 -15.48 10.49
C GLY A 356 -45.30 -16.79 11.15
N GLU A 357 -46.01 -17.10 12.25
CA GLU A 357 -45.96 -18.40 12.90
C GLU A 357 -46.64 -19.49 12.09
N PRO A 358 -46.61 -20.74 12.58
CA PRO A 358 -46.34 -21.94 11.82
C PRO A 358 -47.64 -22.69 11.51
N ASP A 359 -47.59 -23.57 10.51
CA ASP A 359 -48.53 -24.67 10.43
C ASP A 359 -47.83 -25.99 10.12
N GLU A 360 -48.25 -26.92 10.92
CA GLU A 360 -47.89 -28.32 11.00
C GLU A 360 -48.22 -29.10 9.71
N GLU A 361 -47.61 -30.25 9.66
CA GLU A 361 -48.10 -31.53 9.18
C GLU A 361 -47.63 -32.09 7.82
N PHE A 362 -47.15 -33.30 8.02
CA PHE A 362 -47.24 -34.52 7.19
C PHE A 362 -46.19 -34.85 6.12
N LEU A 363 -45.53 -35.87 6.48
CA LEU A 363 -44.99 -37.09 5.84
C LEU A 363 -43.52 -37.12 5.57
#